data_a9b70ec8c36a6ba0d82816c581612710
#
_entry.id   a9b70ec8c36a6ba0d82816c581612710
#
_cell.length_a   1.000
_cell.length_b   1.000
_cell.length_c   1.000
_cell.angle_alpha   90.00
_cell.angle_beta   90.00
_cell.angle_gamma   90.00
#
_symmetry.space_group_name_H-M   'P 1'
#
loop_
_entity.id
_entity.type
_entity.pdbx_description
1 polymer ?
#
loop_
_entity_poly.entity_id
_entity_poly.type
_entity_poly.pdbx_seq_one_letter_code
_entity_poly.pdbx_strand_id
1 'polypeptide(L)'
;MMLKPDRWESPYLPAMQFGNRRTWLPEDLTDVHRGFLSYSYAWLPSGALRAQVIDVLFVSAVDRDERYKLASESVNAWIGVGLHGELNRAEEQGWRRAVEIALRYRFTEKVTALVDLAMETIRLEQPRSAWQIARALHESGTGREHADEIVERLRNASATVEDLGFQREILEQVRSWALTNRDSAVVAEVEEQIGDLWWEEAKQRKSSSHFMARDCFGNAYNEYKRVERSRRSSRMNKRLARLPRKIREEGELALEEMHAVESDPIDLTMLRDQVDEVLKEEDSLRAMAAWFARVPLESVQQAHATAKQSMRENPLSHLFSHTTVAADGRTVQHSASARGHGDIPGDVWSEMLRQWELKVGILAQGYIWPALVELSTRHKFNHGDFALLVRSSAFIPPEQERHYVTALHNGYYGRLSESIFMLAPVVEACVRACLQRAGIETRNIRADDTEIEPGLSALMELDGVDEALTPDLAWNIRALYCGPLGPNLRNRVAHGLLSESESNGAAALFAWWLALRLAFVPFFNGMMADSSEPQSGSSTERDPGAGQTPPHDDSEE
;
A
#
# COMPACT_ATOMS: atom_id res chain seq x y z
N MET A 1 4.76 -37.01 4.87
CA MET A 1 5.48 -35.81 4.41
C MET A 1 4.84 -35.33 3.12
N MET A 2 4.76 -34.02 2.90
CA MET A 2 4.32 -33.42 1.64
C MET A 2 5.52 -32.80 0.92
N LEU A 3 5.73 -33.13 -0.34
CA LEU A 3 6.79 -32.54 -1.15
C LEU A 3 6.46 -31.10 -1.51
N LYS A 4 7.46 -30.21 -1.36
CA LYS A 4 7.46 -28.79 -1.75
C LYS A 4 8.73 -28.52 -2.58
N PRO A 5 8.68 -28.74 -3.88
CA PRO A 5 9.86 -28.66 -4.72
C PRO A 5 10.57 -27.30 -4.71
N ASP A 6 9.82 -26.22 -4.45
CA ASP A 6 10.37 -24.85 -4.44
C ASP A 6 11.31 -24.55 -3.24
N ARG A 7 11.47 -25.51 -2.32
CA ARG A 7 12.33 -25.37 -1.13
C ARG A 7 13.49 -26.35 -1.17
N TRP A 8 14.61 -25.92 -1.71
CA TRP A 8 15.77 -26.81 -1.85
C TRP A 8 16.27 -27.42 -0.55
N GLU A 9 16.46 -26.60 0.49
CA GLU A 9 17.06 -27.04 1.76
C GLU A 9 16.11 -27.90 2.60
N SER A 10 14.81 -27.67 2.49
CA SER A 10 13.77 -28.42 3.20
C SER A 10 12.58 -28.69 2.28
N PRO A 11 12.72 -29.61 1.32
CA PRO A 11 11.70 -29.87 0.28
C PRO A 11 10.46 -30.59 0.82
N TYR A 12 10.47 -31.01 2.07
CA TYR A 12 9.35 -31.69 2.71
C TYR A 12 8.72 -30.87 3.82
N LEU A 13 7.39 -30.84 3.86
CA LEU A 13 6.60 -30.30 4.95
C LEU A 13 5.87 -31.41 5.70
N PRO A 14 5.54 -31.23 7.00
CA PRO A 14 4.71 -32.19 7.71
C PRO A 14 3.35 -32.29 7.02
N ALA A 15 2.88 -33.53 6.81
CA ALA A 15 1.54 -33.76 6.26
C ALA A 15 0.44 -33.34 7.25
N MET A 16 0.73 -33.46 8.55
CA MET A 16 -0.15 -33.02 9.63
C MET A 16 0.69 -32.42 10.76
N GLN A 17 0.16 -31.37 11.37
CA GLN A 17 0.75 -30.75 12.55
C GLN A 17 -0.35 -30.35 13.55
N PHE A 18 -0.21 -30.79 14.82
CA PHE A 18 -1.12 -30.49 15.92
C PHE A 18 -0.29 -30.00 17.11
N GLY A 19 -0.31 -28.70 17.34
CA GLY A 19 0.52 -28.09 18.36
C GLY A 19 2.01 -28.38 18.11
N ASN A 20 2.70 -28.97 19.10
CA ASN A 20 4.11 -29.34 18.98
C ASN A 20 4.35 -30.72 18.35
N ARG A 21 3.32 -31.46 17.93
CA ARG A 21 3.43 -32.77 17.29
C ARG A 21 3.25 -32.61 15.77
N ARG A 22 4.15 -33.18 14.98
CA ARG A 22 4.08 -33.19 13.52
C ARG A 22 4.42 -34.56 12.95
N THR A 23 4.00 -34.83 11.71
CA THR A 23 4.51 -35.98 10.95
C THR A 23 6.00 -35.80 10.69
N TRP A 24 6.72 -36.92 10.66
CA TRP A 24 8.17 -36.95 10.48
C TRP A 24 8.61 -36.29 9.19
N LEU A 25 9.80 -35.70 9.22
CA LEU A 25 10.50 -35.09 8.10
C LEU A 25 11.85 -35.82 7.88
N PRO A 26 12.56 -35.59 6.78
CA PRO A 26 13.84 -36.24 6.52
C PRO A 26 14.88 -36.04 7.63
N GLU A 27 14.88 -34.88 8.28
CA GLU A 27 15.78 -34.56 9.41
C GLU A 27 15.49 -35.34 10.70
N ASP A 28 14.31 -35.93 10.82
CA ASP A 28 13.94 -36.76 11.98
C ASP A 28 14.41 -38.23 11.85
N LEU A 29 14.95 -38.60 10.68
CA LEU A 29 15.34 -39.99 10.39
C LEU A 29 16.64 -40.34 11.08
N THR A 30 16.60 -41.42 11.87
CA THR A 30 17.80 -42.08 12.43
C THR A 30 18.42 -43.03 11.41
N ASP A 31 19.63 -43.55 11.69
CA ASP A 31 20.29 -44.55 10.84
C ASP A 31 19.45 -45.83 10.68
N VAL A 32 18.74 -46.23 11.74
CA VAL A 32 17.82 -47.38 11.68
C VAL A 32 16.68 -47.13 10.69
N HIS A 33 16.11 -45.91 10.74
CA HIS A 33 15.05 -45.55 9.81
C HIS A 33 15.54 -45.47 8.37
N ARG A 34 16.72 -44.90 8.13
CA ARG A 34 17.34 -44.87 6.81
C ARG A 34 17.64 -46.27 6.28
N GLY A 35 18.20 -47.16 7.12
CA GLY A 35 18.41 -48.55 6.78
C GLY A 35 17.14 -49.30 6.37
N PHE A 36 16.04 -49.07 7.12
CA PHE A 36 14.73 -49.63 6.79
C PHE A 36 14.20 -49.11 5.45
N LEU A 37 14.28 -47.79 5.21
CA LEU A 37 13.84 -47.17 3.95
C LEU A 37 14.66 -47.69 2.76
N SER A 38 15.98 -47.79 2.92
CA SER A 38 16.88 -48.35 1.90
C SER A 38 16.56 -49.79 1.57
N TYR A 39 16.32 -50.63 2.58
CA TYR A 39 15.88 -52.01 2.39
C TYR A 39 14.52 -52.07 1.69
N SER A 40 13.55 -51.26 2.15
CA SER A 40 12.19 -51.25 1.61
C SER A 40 12.14 -50.75 0.16
N TYR A 41 13.00 -49.81 -0.21
CA TYR A 41 13.11 -49.28 -1.59
C TYR A 41 13.27 -50.36 -2.63
N ALA A 42 14.05 -51.41 -2.34
CA ALA A 42 14.28 -52.53 -3.27
C ALA A 42 12.99 -53.33 -3.59
N TRP A 43 12.01 -53.33 -2.70
CA TRP A 43 10.77 -54.09 -2.81
C TRP A 43 9.57 -53.25 -3.24
N LEU A 44 9.70 -51.96 -3.25
CA LEU A 44 8.61 -51.09 -3.70
C LEU A 44 8.44 -51.19 -5.21
N PRO A 45 7.17 -51.28 -5.69
CA PRO A 45 6.90 -51.21 -7.12
C PRO A 45 7.31 -49.82 -7.67
N SER A 46 7.55 -49.74 -8.98
CA SER A 46 7.75 -48.45 -9.64
C SER A 46 6.57 -47.50 -9.37
N GLY A 47 6.84 -46.20 -9.28
CA GLY A 47 5.84 -45.18 -9.08
C GLY A 47 6.23 -44.12 -8.05
N ALA A 48 5.29 -43.20 -7.78
CA ALA A 48 5.55 -42.00 -6.96
C ALA A 48 6.04 -42.33 -5.54
N LEU A 49 5.52 -43.38 -4.90
CA LEU A 49 5.98 -43.77 -3.56
C LEU A 49 7.45 -44.17 -3.54
N ARG A 50 7.88 -44.99 -4.53
CA ARG A 50 9.27 -45.39 -4.67
C ARG A 50 10.17 -44.16 -4.92
N ALA A 51 9.75 -43.27 -5.82
CA ALA A 51 10.47 -42.02 -6.11
C ALA A 51 10.57 -41.13 -4.87
N GLN A 52 9.53 -41.03 -4.07
CA GLN A 52 9.54 -40.27 -2.83
C GLN A 52 10.48 -40.88 -1.79
N VAL A 53 10.53 -42.21 -1.65
CA VAL A 53 11.43 -42.87 -0.69
C VAL A 53 12.90 -42.63 -1.05
N ILE A 54 13.30 -42.75 -2.33
CA ILE A 54 14.67 -42.46 -2.72
C ILE A 54 15.03 -40.99 -2.58
N ASP A 55 14.11 -40.07 -2.84
CA ASP A 55 14.33 -38.63 -2.62
C ASP A 55 14.48 -38.30 -1.13
N VAL A 56 13.70 -38.92 -0.24
CA VAL A 56 13.87 -38.78 1.22
C VAL A 56 15.25 -39.33 1.67
N LEU A 57 15.69 -40.45 1.16
CA LEU A 57 17.04 -40.98 1.41
C LEU A 57 18.12 -40.03 0.90
N PHE A 58 17.96 -39.47 -0.29
CA PHE A 58 18.84 -38.42 -0.84
C PHE A 58 18.94 -37.20 0.05
N VAL A 59 17.80 -36.66 0.50
CA VAL A 59 17.76 -35.45 1.38
C VAL A 59 18.42 -35.75 2.74
N SER A 60 18.22 -36.94 3.29
CA SER A 60 18.77 -37.35 4.60
C SER A 60 20.21 -37.86 4.56
N ALA A 61 20.83 -38.05 3.38
CA ALA A 61 22.20 -38.54 3.24
C ALA A 61 23.21 -37.49 3.74
N VAL A 62 24.16 -37.95 4.55
CA VAL A 62 25.24 -37.11 5.12
C VAL A 62 26.52 -37.22 4.25
N ASP A 63 26.85 -38.43 3.80
CA ASP A 63 28.02 -38.66 2.97
C ASP A 63 27.84 -38.08 1.57
N ARG A 64 28.88 -37.43 1.03
CA ARG A 64 28.82 -36.70 -0.24
C ARG A 64 28.69 -37.63 -1.45
N ASP A 65 29.40 -38.74 -1.44
CA ASP A 65 29.42 -39.69 -2.58
C ASP A 65 28.12 -40.48 -2.61
N GLU A 66 27.63 -40.91 -1.47
CA GLU A 66 26.31 -41.52 -1.32
C GLU A 66 25.22 -40.57 -1.78
N ARG A 67 25.26 -39.30 -1.35
CA ARG A 67 24.30 -38.27 -1.73
C ARG A 67 24.27 -38.02 -3.24
N TYR A 68 25.43 -38.03 -3.91
CA TYR A 68 25.50 -37.90 -5.36
C TYR A 68 24.81 -39.05 -6.09
N LYS A 69 25.04 -40.30 -5.63
CA LYS A 69 24.40 -41.52 -6.19
C LYS A 69 22.88 -41.46 -5.99
N LEU A 70 22.44 -41.16 -4.77
CA LEU A 70 21.03 -41.06 -4.43
C LEU A 70 20.32 -39.93 -5.19
N ALA A 71 20.98 -38.77 -5.42
CA ALA A 71 20.48 -37.73 -6.30
C ALA A 71 20.20 -38.23 -7.72
N SER A 72 21.17 -38.98 -8.30
CA SER A 72 21.02 -39.55 -9.62
C SER A 72 19.89 -40.59 -9.69
N GLU A 73 19.75 -41.43 -8.66
CA GLU A 73 18.68 -42.43 -8.56
C GLU A 73 17.33 -41.80 -8.33
N SER A 74 17.23 -40.72 -7.51
CA SER A 74 16.01 -39.96 -7.28
C SER A 74 15.48 -39.37 -8.59
N VAL A 75 16.34 -38.74 -9.40
CA VAL A 75 15.93 -38.24 -10.72
C VAL A 75 15.43 -39.36 -11.62
N ASN A 76 16.12 -40.48 -11.69
CA ASN A 76 15.67 -41.61 -12.50
C ASN A 76 14.33 -42.19 -12.03
N ALA A 77 14.11 -42.24 -10.72
CA ALA A 77 12.85 -42.72 -10.16
C ALA A 77 11.68 -41.78 -10.51
N TRP A 78 11.89 -40.48 -10.45
CA TRP A 78 10.88 -39.52 -10.88
C TRP A 78 10.63 -39.52 -12.38
N ILE A 79 11.67 -39.67 -13.22
CA ILE A 79 11.49 -39.91 -14.68
C ILE A 79 10.64 -41.16 -14.90
N GLY A 80 10.88 -42.23 -14.15
CA GLY A 80 10.09 -43.47 -14.25
C GLY A 80 8.64 -43.36 -13.76
N VAL A 81 8.29 -42.35 -12.99
CA VAL A 81 6.88 -42.05 -12.66
C VAL A 81 6.14 -41.56 -13.90
N GLY A 82 6.82 -40.79 -14.73
CA GLY A 82 6.24 -40.23 -15.95
C GLY A 82 5.31 -39.02 -15.66
N LEU A 83 4.76 -38.49 -16.75
CA LEU A 83 3.71 -37.50 -16.77
C LEU A 83 2.57 -38.09 -17.61
N HIS A 84 1.40 -38.26 -17.01
CA HIS A 84 0.26 -38.86 -17.71
C HIS A 84 -0.70 -37.77 -18.21
N GLY A 85 -1.63 -38.12 -19.09
CA GLY A 85 -2.48 -37.14 -19.78
C GLY A 85 -3.21 -36.14 -18.88
N GLU A 86 -3.85 -36.61 -17.81
CA GLU A 86 -4.36 -35.74 -16.75
C GLU A 86 -3.37 -35.71 -15.60
N LEU A 87 -2.57 -34.66 -15.57
CA LEU A 87 -1.54 -34.46 -14.54
C LEU A 87 -2.14 -34.35 -13.15
N ASN A 88 -1.73 -35.26 -12.28
CA ASN A 88 -2.01 -35.12 -10.87
C ASN A 88 -0.87 -34.34 -10.16
N ARG A 89 -1.20 -33.84 -8.98
CA ARG A 89 -0.27 -33.00 -8.19
C ARG A 89 1.05 -33.71 -7.85
N ALA A 90 1.01 -35.01 -7.64
CA ALA A 90 2.23 -35.76 -7.27
C ALA A 90 3.18 -35.90 -8.46
N GLU A 91 2.66 -36.11 -9.67
CA GLU A 91 3.44 -36.17 -10.91
C GLU A 91 4.11 -34.82 -11.21
N GLU A 92 3.35 -33.72 -11.17
CA GLU A 92 3.89 -32.37 -11.38
C GLU A 92 4.98 -32.03 -10.36
N GLN A 93 4.71 -32.23 -9.08
CA GLN A 93 5.69 -31.94 -8.02
C GLN A 93 6.92 -32.83 -8.10
N GLY A 94 6.76 -34.09 -8.43
CA GLY A 94 7.85 -35.04 -8.63
C GLY A 94 8.73 -34.66 -9.81
N TRP A 95 8.13 -34.29 -10.93
CA TRP A 95 8.86 -33.80 -12.10
C TRP A 95 9.63 -32.51 -11.79
N ARG A 96 9.00 -31.52 -11.16
CA ARG A 96 9.67 -30.27 -10.71
C ARG A 96 10.86 -30.58 -9.82
N ARG A 97 10.71 -31.51 -8.89
CA ARG A 97 11.78 -31.96 -7.99
C ARG A 97 12.92 -32.60 -8.75
N ALA A 98 12.62 -33.46 -9.72
CA ALA A 98 13.63 -34.10 -10.57
C ALA A 98 14.42 -33.06 -11.37
N VAL A 99 13.76 -32.09 -11.98
CA VAL A 99 14.39 -30.98 -12.71
C VAL A 99 15.33 -30.19 -11.80
N GLU A 100 14.88 -29.83 -10.62
CA GLU A 100 15.69 -29.08 -9.65
C GLU A 100 16.97 -29.83 -9.26
N ILE A 101 16.84 -31.15 -8.93
CA ILE A 101 17.98 -31.99 -8.60
C ILE A 101 18.92 -32.10 -9.79
N ALA A 102 18.40 -32.39 -11.00
CA ALA A 102 19.18 -32.57 -12.20
C ALA A 102 19.98 -31.33 -12.61
N LEU A 103 19.37 -30.13 -12.50
CA LEU A 103 20.04 -28.85 -12.75
C LEU A 103 21.17 -28.62 -11.74
N ARG A 104 20.90 -28.82 -10.46
CA ARG A 104 21.88 -28.56 -9.40
C ARG A 104 23.09 -29.49 -9.43
N TYR A 105 22.87 -30.78 -9.78
CA TYR A 105 23.94 -31.75 -9.91
C TYR A 105 24.51 -31.80 -11.32
N ARG A 106 24.05 -30.96 -12.25
CA ARG A 106 24.48 -30.86 -13.64
C ARG A 106 24.34 -32.19 -14.42
N PHE A 107 23.24 -32.90 -14.18
CA PHE A 107 22.91 -34.13 -14.93
C PHE A 107 22.27 -33.76 -16.28
N THR A 108 23.07 -33.27 -17.23
CA THR A 108 22.59 -32.72 -18.50
C THR A 108 21.69 -33.69 -19.28
N GLU A 109 22.08 -34.95 -19.43
CA GLU A 109 21.26 -35.95 -20.12
C GLU A 109 19.90 -36.18 -19.46
N LYS A 110 19.84 -36.10 -18.12
CA LYS A 110 18.59 -36.24 -17.39
C LYS A 110 17.69 -34.99 -17.50
N VAL A 111 18.29 -33.81 -17.60
CA VAL A 111 17.52 -32.58 -17.89
C VAL A 111 16.86 -32.71 -19.26
N THR A 112 17.62 -33.17 -20.28
CA THR A 112 17.05 -33.41 -21.62
C THR A 112 15.90 -34.42 -21.56
N ALA A 113 16.08 -35.56 -20.89
CA ALA A 113 15.02 -36.56 -20.75
C ALA A 113 13.77 -36.04 -20.04
N LEU A 114 13.94 -35.17 -19.03
CA LEU A 114 12.82 -34.52 -18.33
C LEU A 114 12.10 -33.48 -19.19
N VAL A 115 12.83 -32.76 -20.04
CA VAL A 115 12.26 -31.83 -21.02
C VAL A 115 11.50 -32.61 -22.11
N ASP A 116 12.07 -33.68 -22.64
CA ASP A 116 11.40 -34.53 -23.64
C ASP A 116 10.07 -35.09 -23.10
N LEU A 117 10.07 -35.61 -21.88
CA LEU A 117 8.86 -36.09 -21.19
C LEU A 117 7.80 -34.99 -21.03
N ALA A 118 8.23 -33.77 -20.68
CA ALA A 118 7.37 -32.62 -20.58
C ALA A 118 6.77 -32.23 -21.94
N MET A 119 7.57 -32.27 -23.00
CA MET A 119 7.10 -31.95 -24.36
C MET A 119 6.12 -33.00 -24.88
N GLU A 120 6.33 -34.30 -24.59
CA GLU A 120 5.35 -35.34 -24.90
C GLU A 120 4.00 -35.04 -24.27
N THR A 121 3.96 -34.60 -23.00
CA THR A 121 2.72 -34.24 -22.30
C THR A 121 2.05 -33.01 -22.91
N ILE A 122 2.82 -32.00 -23.33
CA ILE A 122 2.27 -30.81 -24.01
C ILE A 122 1.62 -31.19 -25.35
N ARG A 123 2.17 -32.21 -26.05
CA ARG A 123 1.65 -32.71 -27.34
C ARG A 123 0.35 -33.50 -27.23
N LEU A 124 -0.07 -33.92 -26.02
CA LEU A 124 -1.32 -34.69 -25.81
C LEU A 124 -2.60 -33.87 -25.96
N GLU A 125 -2.51 -32.57 -26.26
CA GLU A 125 -3.65 -31.65 -26.51
C GLU A 125 -4.63 -31.52 -25.34
N GLN A 126 -4.17 -31.75 -24.12
CA GLN A 126 -4.93 -31.49 -22.90
C GLN A 126 -4.61 -30.11 -22.34
N PRO A 127 -5.50 -29.11 -22.45
CA PRO A 127 -5.17 -27.72 -22.16
C PRO A 127 -4.60 -27.50 -20.75
N ARG A 128 -5.17 -28.19 -19.74
CA ARG A 128 -4.75 -28.01 -18.35
C ARG A 128 -3.35 -28.55 -18.09
N SER A 129 -3.08 -29.77 -18.57
CA SER A 129 -1.77 -30.39 -18.42
C SER A 129 -0.69 -29.66 -19.22
N ALA A 130 -1.01 -29.26 -20.45
CA ALA A 130 -0.10 -28.46 -21.28
C ALA A 130 0.25 -27.12 -20.61
N TRP A 131 -0.73 -26.41 -20.04
CA TRP A 131 -0.51 -25.18 -19.31
C TRP A 131 0.36 -25.38 -18.06
N GLN A 132 0.06 -26.39 -17.23
CA GLN A 132 0.83 -26.69 -16.01
C GLN A 132 2.29 -27.00 -16.32
N ILE A 133 2.55 -27.85 -17.31
CA ILE A 133 3.91 -28.25 -17.70
C ILE A 133 4.67 -27.11 -18.39
N ALA A 134 4.03 -26.37 -19.29
CA ALA A 134 4.66 -25.21 -19.92
C ALA A 134 5.06 -24.15 -18.88
N ARG A 135 4.22 -23.93 -17.87
CA ARG A 135 4.53 -23.08 -16.73
C ARG A 135 5.73 -23.62 -15.93
N ALA A 136 5.75 -24.92 -15.64
CA ALA A 136 6.83 -25.55 -14.89
C ALA A 136 8.17 -25.51 -15.63
N LEU A 137 8.19 -25.72 -16.95
CA LEU A 137 9.36 -25.54 -17.80
C LEU A 137 9.86 -24.10 -17.77
N HIS A 138 8.97 -23.13 -17.89
CA HIS A 138 9.33 -21.71 -17.86
C HIS A 138 9.93 -21.31 -16.50
N GLU A 139 9.30 -21.69 -15.38
CA GLU A 139 9.77 -21.41 -14.03
C GLU A 139 11.13 -22.04 -13.72
N SER A 140 11.40 -23.24 -14.26
CA SER A 140 12.70 -23.91 -14.12
C SER A 140 13.79 -23.38 -15.06
N GLY A 141 13.42 -22.57 -16.05
CA GLY A 141 14.32 -22.03 -17.07
C GLY A 141 14.80 -23.08 -18.10
N THR A 142 14.10 -24.22 -18.21
CA THR A 142 14.41 -25.33 -19.15
C THR A 142 13.46 -25.33 -20.35
N GLY A 143 13.77 -26.07 -21.39
CA GLY A 143 12.93 -26.22 -22.57
C GLY A 143 12.87 -25.00 -23.50
N ARG A 144 13.85 -24.08 -23.40
CA ARG A 144 13.88 -22.85 -24.25
C ARG A 144 14.01 -23.18 -25.73
N GLU A 145 14.68 -24.28 -26.08
CA GLU A 145 14.82 -24.81 -27.42
C GLU A 145 13.49 -25.20 -28.07
N HIS A 146 12.45 -25.45 -27.24
CA HIS A 146 11.11 -25.83 -27.69
C HIS A 146 10.10 -24.66 -27.59
N ALA A 147 10.55 -23.46 -27.32
CA ALA A 147 9.65 -22.34 -26.99
C ALA A 147 8.63 -22.04 -28.09
N ASP A 148 9.02 -22.14 -29.38
CA ASP A 148 8.09 -21.90 -30.51
C ASP A 148 7.02 -23.00 -30.58
N GLU A 149 7.39 -24.29 -30.38
CA GLU A 149 6.42 -25.39 -30.30
C GLU A 149 5.47 -25.23 -29.10
N ILE A 150 6.00 -24.83 -27.94
CA ILE A 150 5.19 -24.57 -26.73
C ILE A 150 4.18 -23.45 -26.98
N VAL A 151 4.61 -22.33 -27.59
CA VAL A 151 3.75 -21.21 -27.96
C VAL A 151 2.61 -21.67 -28.88
N GLU A 152 2.94 -22.43 -29.94
CA GLU A 152 1.95 -22.95 -30.88
C GLU A 152 0.92 -23.88 -30.19
N ARG A 153 1.41 -24.83 -29.40
CA ARG A 153 0.57 -25.79 -28.69
C ARG A 153 -0.36 -25.12 -27.68
N LEU A 154 0.16 -24.18 -26.91
CA LEU A 154 -0.65 -23.43 -25.95
C LEU A 154 -1.70 -22.53 -26.64
N ARG A 155 -1.39 -21.92 -27.79
CA ARG A 155 -2.37 -21.15 -28.56
C ARG A 155 -3.51 -22.03 -29.05
N ASN A 156 -3.18 -23.21 -29.58
CA ASN A 156 -4.18 -24.19 -30.00
C ASN A 156 -5.02 -24.67 -28.82
N ALA A 157 -4.39 -24.98 -27.69
CA ALA A 157 -5.07 -25.36 -26.46
C ALA A 157 -6.01 -24.25 -25.95
N SER A 158 -5.59 -22.98 -25.97
CA SER A 158 -6.42 -21.84 -25.59
C SER A 158 -7.69 -21.75 -26.42
N ALA A 159 -7.61 -22.03 -27.73
CA ALA A 159 -8.76 -21.96 -28.64
C ALA A 159 -9.85 -23.03 -28.36
N THR A 160 -9.53 -24.10 -27.65
CA THR A 160 -10.46 -25.19 -27.30
C THR A 160 -11.15 -25.00 -25.95
N VAL A 161 -10.73 -24.00 -25.14
CA VAL A 161 -11.25 -23.74 -23.81
C VAL A 161 -12.39 -22.75 -23.87
N GLU A 162 -13.52 -23.04 -23.22
CA GLU A 162 -14.70 -22.15 -23.15
C GLU A 162 -14.60 -21.15 -22.00
N ASP A 163 -13.90 -21.51 -20.90
CA ASP A 163 -13.74 -20.63 -19.74
C ASP A 163 -12.76 -19.49 -20.04
N LEU A 164 -13.28 -18.25 -20.06
CA LEU A 164 -12.51 -17.06 -20.40
C LEU A 164 -11.34 -16.82 -19.43
N GLY A 165 -11.51 -17.19 -18.16
CA GLY A 165 -10.46 -17.06 -17.14
C GLY A 165 -9.29 -17.97 -17.45
N PHE A 166 -9.57 -19.25 -17.68
CA PHE A 166 -8.54 -20.23 -17.99
C PHE A 166 -7.91 -19.99 -19.38
N GLN A 167 -8.69 -19.51 -20.36
CA GLN A 167 -8.12 -19.03 -21.63
C GLN A 167 -7.04 -17.97 -21.40
N ARG A 168 -7.29 -16.98 -20.54
CA ARG A 168 -6.33 -15.94 -20.21
C ARG A 168 -5.07 -16.52 -19.55
N GLU A 169 -5.23 -17.44 -18.59
CA GLU A 169 -4.07 -18.08 -17.93
C GLU A 169 -3.17 -18.79 -18.95
N ILE A 170 -3.74 -19.48 -19.93
CA ILE A 170 -2.97 -20.11 -21.01
C ILE A 170 -2.26 -19.05 -21.85
N LEU A 171 -2.97 -17.99 -22.26
CA LEU A 171 -2.38 -16.92 -23.07
C LEU A 171 -1.29 -16.14 -22.31
N GLU A 172 -1.37 -16.00 -21.01
CA GLU A 172 -0.29 -15.45 -20.19
C GLU A 172 0.96 -16.30 -20.22
N GLN A 173 0.82 -17.63 -20.27
CA GLN A 173 1.96 -18.53 -20.50
C GLN A 173 2.51 -18.37 -21.92
N VAL A 174 1.66 -18.25 -22.95
CA VAL A 174 2.12 -17.94 -24.32
C VAL A 174 2.92 -16.63 -24.33
N ARG A 175 2.44 -15.58 -23.67
CA ARG A 175 3.16 -14.31 -23.55
C ARG A 175 4.53 -14.48 -22.89
N SER A 176 4.60 -15.25 -21.80
CA SER A 176 5.84 -15.49 -21.07
C SER A 176 6.90 -16.22 -21.94
N TRP A 177 6.48 -17.23 -22.70
CA TRP A 177 7.33 -17.95 -23.64
C TRP A 177 7.76 -17.10 -24.83
N ALA A 178 6.84 -16.30 -25.41
CA ALA A 178 7.15 -15.38 -26.49
C ALA A 178 8.15 -14.28 -26.06
N LEU A 179 8.05 -13.78 -24.84
CA LEU A 179 9.04 -12.87 -24.25
C LEU A 179 10.42 -13.52 -24.11
N THR A 180 10.48 -14.79 -23.71
CA THR A 180 11.74 -15.55 -23.63
C THR A 180 12.42 -15.66 -24.99
N ASN A 181 11.65 -15.84 -26.07
CA ASN A 181 12.12 -15.86 -27.46
C ASN A 181 12.31 -14.48 -28.09
N ARG A 182 11.97 -13.41 -27.35
CA ARG A 182 11.99 -12.04 -27.88
C ARG A 182 11.10 -11.85 -29.11
N ASP A 183 10.03 -12.61 -29.23
CA ASP A 183 9.04 -12.48 -30.30
C ASP A 183 8.00 -11.42 -29.95
N SER A 184 8.35 -10.17 -30.24
CA SER A 184 7.50 -9.03 -29.94
C SER A 184 6.21 -8.97 -30.79
N ALA A 185 6.13 -9.73 -31.89
CA ALA A 185 4.92 -9.80 -32.71
C ALA A 185 3.87 -10.69 -32.04
N VAL A 186 4.29 -11.89 -31.60
CA VAL A 186 3.44 -12.80 -30.83
C VAL A 186 3.01 -12.17 -29.50
N VAL A 187 3.91 -11.47 -28.80
CA VAL A 187 3.56 -10.77 -27.55
C VAL A 187 2.43 -9.76 -27.79
N ALA A 188 2.54 -8.92 -28.83
CA ALA A 188 1.52 -7.93 -29.13
C ALA A 188 0.16 -8.55 -29.50
N GLU A 189 0.17 -9.64 -30.26
CA GLU A 189 -1.04 -10.37 -30.64
C GLU A 189 -1.72 -11.00 -29.41
N VAL A 190 -0.95 -11.61 -28.53
CA VAL A 190 -1.47 -12.24 -27.31
C VAL A 190 -2.02 -11.20 -26.32
N GLU A 191 -1.36 -10.06 -26.19
CA GLU A 191 -1.87 -8.94 -25.37
C GLU A 191 -3.22 -8.41 -25.92
N GLU A 192 -3.38 -8.34 -27.26
CA GLU A 192 -4.66 -8.03 -27.86
C GLU A 192 -5.72 -9.11 -27.53
N GLN A 193 -5.36 -10.40 -27.63
CA GLN A 193 -6.28 -11.49 -27.33
C GLN A 193 -6.71 -11.50 -25.86
N ILE A 194 -5.80 -11.31 -24.92
CA ILE A 194 -6.10 -11.19 -23.50
C ILE A 194 -7.04 -10.01 -23.25
N GLY A 195 -6.75 -8.85 -23.85
CA GLY A 195 -7.62 -7.69 -23.78
C GLY A 195 -9.02 -7.93 -24.35
N ASP A 196 -9.12 -8.73 -25.44
CA ASP A 196 -10.39 -9.12 -26.06
C ASP A 196 -11.20 -10.04 -25.12
N LEU A 197 -10.57 -10.97 -24.43
CA LEU A 197 -11.22 -11.85 -23.46
C LEU A 197 -11.77 -11.05 -22.27
N TRP A 198 -10.99 -10.10 -21.75
CA TRP A 198 -11.47 -9.19 -20.71
C TRP A 198 -12.65 -8.33 -21.18
N TRP A 199 -12.63 -7.86 -22.42
CA TRP A 199 -13.75 -7.14 -23.00
C TRP A 199 -15.02 -7.98 -23.11
N GLU A 200 -14.92 -9.24 -23.54
CA GLU A 200 -16.06 -10.15 -23.63
C GLU A 200 -16.60 -10.53 -22.23
N GLU A 201 -15.72 -10.81 -21.28
CA GLU A 201 -16.14 -11.06 -19.91
C GLU A 201 -16.85 -9.83 -19.30
N ALA A 202 -16.35 -8.62 -19.53
CA ALA A 202 -17.02 -7.40 -19.09
C ALA A 202 -18.47 -7.34 -19.61
N LYS A 203 -18.70 -7.70 -20.87
CA LYS A 203 -20.05 -7.74 -21.46
C LYS A 203 -20.96 -8.78 -20.79
N GLN A 204 -20.41 -9.95 -20.45
CA GLN A 204 -21.17 -10.99 -19.74
C GLN A 204 -21.53 -10.57 -18.32
N ARG A 205 -20.58 -9.91 -17.62
CA ARG A 205 -20.76 -9.47 -16.22
C ARG A 205 -21.76 -8.33 -16.04
N LYS A 206 -22.02 -7.52 -17.06
CA LYS A 206 -22.98 -6.40 -17.00
C LYS A 206 -24.37 -6.78 -16.47
N SER A 207 -24.84 -7.98 -16.75
CA SER A 207 -26.14 -8.44 -16.30
C SER A 207 -26.17 -8.89 -14.84
N SER A 208 -24.99 -9.09 -14.22
CA SER A 208 -24.88 -9.62 -12.86
C SER A 208 -24.24 -8.62 -11.89
N SER A 209 -23.27 -7.81 -12.35
CA SER A 209 -22.62 -6.79 -11.54
C SER A 209 -21.88 -5.77 -12.42
N HIS A 210 -22.25 -4.52 -12.31
CA HIS A 210 -21.59 -3.39 -12.96
C HIS A 210 -20.18 -3.17 -12.38
N PHE A 211 -19.99 -3.46 -11.11
CA PHE A 211 -18.66 -3.40 -10.47
C PHE A 211 -17.69 -4.36 -11.14
N MET A 212 -18.06 -5.63 -11.31
CA MET A 212 -17.23 -6.63 -12.01
C MET A 212 -17.02 -6.27 -13.48
N ALA A 213 -18.06 -5.81 -14.17
CA ALA A 213 -17.96 -5.40 -15.57
C ALA A 213 -16.95 -4.25 -15.75
N ARG A 214 -17.01 -3.27 -14.87
CA ARG A 214 -16.08 -2.14 -14.84
C ARG A 214 -14.63 -2.59 -14.69
N ASP A 215 -14.34 -3.49 -13.73
CA ASP A 215 -13.00 -4.01 -13.49
C ASP A 215 -12.48 -4.80 -14.71
N CYS A 216 -13.33 -5.62 -15.33
CA CYS A 216 -12.99 -6.31 -16.57
C CYS A 216 -12.65 -5.32 -17.71
N PHE A 217 -13.42 -4.22 -17.88
CA PHE A 217 -13.08 -3.18 -18.85
C PHE A 217 -11.77 -2.47 -18.50
N GLY A 218 -11.48 -2.26 -17.23
CA GLY A 218 -10.20 -1.72 -16.73
C GLY A 218 -9.02 -2.61 -17.11
N ASN A 219 -9.17 -3.92 -16.89
CA ASN A 219 -8.17 -4.93 -17.27
C ASN A 219 -7.96 -4.96 -18.80
N ALA A 220 -9.05 -4.94 -19.58
CA ALA A 220 -8.94 -4.85 -21.05
C ALA A 220 -8.17 -3.59 -21.50
N TYR A 221 -8.44 -2.44 -20.87
CA TYR A 221 -7.74 -1.19 -21.15
C TYR A 221 -6.24 -1.31 -20.86
N ASN A 222 -5.86 -1.90 -19.74
CA ASN A 222 -4.47 -2.07 -19.35
C ASN A 222 -3.73 -3.01 -20.30
N GLU A 223 -4.33 -4.15 -20.69
CA GLU A 223 -3.71 -5.07 -21.65
C GLU A 223 -3.49 -4.41 -23.02
N TYR A 224 -4.51 -3.74 -23.57
CA TYR A 224 -4.35 -3.03 -24.85
C TYR A 224 -3.31 -1.89 -24.78
N LYS A 225 -3.11 -1.27 -23.62
CA LYS A 225 -2.06 -0.24 -23.45
C LYS A 225 -0.64 -0.80 -23.45
N ARG A 226 -0.44 -2.05 -23.09
CA ARG A 226 0.87 -2.70 -23.16
C ARG A 226 1.37 -2.82 -24.60
N VAL A 227 0.45 -3.02 -25.55
CA VAL A 227 0.83 -3.12 -26.96
C VAL A 227 1.38 -1.80 -27.46
N GLU A 228 2.56 -1.85 -28.08
CA GLU A 228 3.19 -0.69 -28.71
C GLU A 228 2.26 -0.04 -29.73
N ARG A 229 2.18 1.29 -29.75
CA ARG A 229 1.20 2.05 -30.56
C ARG A 229 1.25 1.70 -32.05
N SER A 230 2.44 1.45 -32.57
CA SER A 230 2.70 1.06 -33.97
C SER A 230 2.13 -0.32 -34.35
N ARG A 231 1.94 -1.20 -33.36
CA ARG A 231 1.47 -2.58 -33.55
C ARG A 231 -0.01 -2.79 -33.23
N ARG A 232 -0.71 -1.73 -32.78
CA ARG A 232 -2.13 -1.83 -32.43
C ARG A 232 -3.00 -2.01 -33.66
N SER A 233 -3.86 -3.02 -33.64
CA SER A 233 -4.86 -3.22 -34.68
C SER A 233 -5.88 -2.07 -34.71
N SER A 234 -6.56 -1.88 -35.85
CA SER A 234 -7.65 -0.91 -35.96
C SER A 234 -8.79 -1.19 -34.98
N ARG A 235 -9.08 -2.48 -34.71
CA ARG A 235 -10.09 -2.91 -33.72
C ARG A 235 -9.67 -2.50 -32.30
N MET A 236 -8.43 -2.79 -31.92
CA MET A 236 -7.88 -2.42 -30.62
C MET A 236 -7.92 -0.91 -30.40
N ASN A 237 -7.51 -0.09 -31.38
CA ASN A 237 -7.56 1.35 -31.27
C ASN A 237 -8.99 1.88 -31.07
N LYS A 238 -9.99 1.30 -31.77
CA LYS A 238 -11.40 1.64 -31.56
C LYS A 238 -11.90 1.26 -30.16
N ARG A 239 -11.48 0.11 -29.63
CA ARG A 239 -11.84 -0.33 -28.26
C ARG A 239 -11.16 0.56 -27.21
N LEU A 240 -9.87 0.84 -27.36
CA LEU A 240 -9.13 1.76 -26.47
C LEU A 240 -9.78 3.13 -26.36
N ALA A 241 -10.24 3.69 -27.46
CA ALA A 241 -10.93 4.99 -27.48
C ALA A 241 -12.27 4.97 -26.73
N ARG A 242 -12.95 3.81 -26.66
CA ARG A 242 -14.26 3.65 -26.03
C ARG A 242 -14.18 3.24 -24.55
N LEU A 243 -13.09 2.57 -24.16
CA LEU A 243 -12.95 1.98 -22.82
C LEU A 243 -13.05 3.00 -21.68
N PRO A 244 -12.41 4.19 -21.73
CA PRO A 244 -12.52 5.18 -20.65
C PRO A 244 -13.98 5.58 -20.35
N ARG A 245 -14.78 5.71 -21.42
CA ARG A 245 -16.20 6.02 -21.29
C ARG A 245 -16.97 4.83 -20.67
N LYS A 246 -16.72 3.60 -21.15
CA LYS A 246 -17.37 2.40 -20.59
C LYS A 246 -17.03 2.15 -19.13
N ILE A 247 -15.76 2.31 -18.76
CA ILE A 247 -15.32 2.18 -17.37
C ILE A 247 -16.06 3.19 -16.47
N ARG A 248 -16.26 4.42 -16.94
CA ARG A 248 -17.02 5.43 -16.22
C ARG A 248 -18.50 5.07 -16.12
N GLU A 249 -19.16 4.73 -17.23
CA GLU A 249 -20.58 4.34 -17.26
C GLU A 249 -20.88 3.16 -16.33
N GLU A 250 -20.03 2.12 -16.35
CA GLU A 250 -20.18 0.97 -15.43
C GLU A 250 -19.85 1.35 -13.98
N GLY A 251 -18.92 2.29 -13.77
CA GLY A 251 -18.60 2.79 -12.42
C GLY A 251 -19.75 3.58 -11.79
N GLU A 252 -20.43 4.42 -12.57
CA GLU A 252 -21.63 5.14 -12.13
C GLU A 252 -22.76 4.17 -11.75
N LEU A 253 -23.01 3.13 -12.57
CA LEU A 253 -24.01 2.10 -12.28
C LEU A 253 -23.60 1.19 -11.10
N ALA A 254 -22.31 0.93 -10.90
CA ALA A 254 -21.82 0.14 -9.78
C ALA A 254 -22.10 0.82 -8.41
N LEU A 255 -22.21 2.14 -8.35
CA LEU A 255 -22.62 2.82 -7.12
C LEU A 255 -24.05 2.48 -6.71
N GLU A 256 -24.93 2.21 -7.68
CA GLU A 256 -26.32 1.81 -7.41
C GLU A 256 -26.41 0.38 -6.83
N GLU A 257 -25.38 -0.45 -7.04
CA GLU A 257 -25.28 -1.81 -6.46
C GLU A 257 -24.75 -1.76 -5.01
N MET A 258 -24.17 -0.63 -4.57
CA MET A 258 -23.61 -0.52 -3.23
C MET A 258 -24.70 -0.32 -2.19
N HIS A 259 -24.67 -1.12 -1.16
CA HIS A 259 -25.55 -0.99 -0.01
C HIS A 259 -24.78 -0.38 1.16
N ALA A 260 -25.39 0.61 1.82
CA ALA A 260 -24.83 1.14 3.06
C ALA A 260 -24.91 0.04 4.14
N VAL A 261 -23.78 -0.20 4.80
CA VAL A 261 -23.76 -1.02 6.02
C VAL A 261 -23.78 -0.04 7.19
N GLU A 262 -24.89 -0.02 7.92
CA GLU A 262 -25.03 0.78 9.11
C GLU A 262 -24.43 0.01 10.30
N SER A 263 -23.58 0.68 11.06
CA SER A 263 -23.13 0.20 12.37
C SER A 263 -24.12 0.59 13.46
N ASP A 264 -24.03 -0.06 14.61
CA ASP A 264 -24.73 0.41 15.80
C ASP A 264 -24.34 1.87 16.10
N PRO A 265 -25.28 2.69 16.64
CA PRO A 265 -24.99 4.07 17.01
C PRO A 265 -23.82 4.16 17.98
N ILE A 266 -22.88 5.05 17.70
CA ILE A 266 -21.75 5.32 18.60
C ILE A 266 -22.22 6.28 19.68
N ASP A 267 -22.03 5.91 20.95
CA ASP A 267 -22.30 6.81 22.08
C ASP A 267 -21.23 7.90 22.19
N LEU A 268 -21.65 9.15 22.00
CA LEU A 268 -20.80 10.33 22.06
C LEU A 268 -20.90 11.09 23.39
N THR A 269 -21.55 10.51 24.41
CA THR A 269 -21.77 11.17 25.71
C THR A 269 -20.47 11.63 26.35
N MET A 270 -19.44 10.78 26.36
CA MET A 270 -18.13 11.13 26.92
C MET A 270 -17.48 12.34 26.19
N LEU A 271 -17.67 12.47 24.88
CA LEU A 271 -17.13 13.61 24.13
C LEU A 271 -17.92 14.89 24.44
N ARG A 272 -19.25 14.80 24.64
CA ARG A 272 -20.07 15.90 25.06
C ARG A 272 -19.70 16.40 26.45
N ASP A 273 -19.48 15.49 27.41
CA ASP A 273 -19.02 15.86 28.75
C ASP A 273 -17.71 16.64 28.70
N GLN A 274 -16.79 16.25 27.79
CA GLN A 274 -15.54 16.99 27.56
C GLN A 274 -15.79 18.40 26.97
N VAL A 275 -16.77 18.57 26.09
CA VAL A 275 -17.16 19.88 25.56
C VAL A 275 -17.70 20.74 26.69
N ASP A 276 -18.58 20.21 27.53
CA ASP A 276 -19.15 20.94 28.67
C ASP A 276 -18.06 21.42 29.64
N GLU A 277 -17.01 20.63 29.84
CA GLU A 277 -15.86 21.04 30.66
C GLU A 277 -15.04 22.17 30.00
N VAL A 278 -14.86 22.18 28.68
CA VAL A 278 -14.22 23.28 27.93
C VAL A 278 -15.03 24.57 28.10
N LEU A 279 -16.36 24.47 28.07
CA LEU A 279 -17.28 25.59 28.14
C LEU A 279 -17.45 26.20 29.56
N LYS A 280 -16.88 25.57 30.58
CA LYS A 280 -16.81 26.17 31.94
C LYS A 280 -15.81 27.33 32.02
N GLU A 281 -14.83 27.37 31.10
CA GLU A 281 -13.85 28.45 31.07
C GLU A 281 -14.47 29.73 30.50
N GLU A 282 -14.45 30.80 31.28
CA GLU A 282 -14.98 32.10 30.86
C GLU A 282 -14.00 32.91 30.04
N ASP A 283 -12.69 32.70 30.27
CA ASP A 283 -11.63 33.35 29.52
C ASP A 283 -11.45 32.66 28.14
N SER A 284 -11.46 33.47 27.10
CA SER A 284 -11.43 32.97 25.71
C SER A 284 -10.19 32.17 25.35
N LEU A 285 -9.02 32.59 25.87
CA LEU A 285 -7.75 31.89 25.58
C LEU A 285 -7.64 30.60 26.39
N ARG A 286 -8.11 30.60 27.64
CA ARG A 286 -8.14 29.37 28.46
C ARG A 286 -9.17 28.38 27.94
N ALA A 287 -10.33 28.82 27.49
CA ALA A 287 -11.31 27.96 26.84
C ALA A 287 -10.72 27.29 25.59
N MET A 288 -10.03 28.05 24.76
CA MET A 288 -9.36 27.52 23.58
C MET A 288 -8.20 26.56 23.95
N ALA A 289 -7.42 26.88 24.99
CA ALA A 289 -6.39 26.01 25.51
C ALA A 289 -6.95 24.66 26.02
N ALA A 290 -8.05 24.73 26.80
CA ALA A 290 -8.77 23.54 27.27
C ALA A 290 -9.30 22.69 26.10
N TRP A 291 -9.80 23.35 25.05
CA TRP A 291 -10.27 22.65 23.83
C TRP A 291 -9.17 21.85 23.17
N PHE A 292 -7.96 22.40 23.01
CA PHE A 292 -6.84 21.67 22.40
C PHE A 292 -6.18 20.64 23.33
N ALA A 293 -6.19 20.89 24.65
CA ALA A 293 -5.53 20.00 25.60
C ALA A 293 -6.20 18.63 25.72
N ARG A 294 -7.52 18.54 25.53
CA ARG A 294 -8.30 17.32 25.72
C ARG A 294 -8.18 16.33 24.57
N VAL A 295 -7.84 16.79 23.38
CA VAL A 295 -7.66 15.94 22.18
C VAL A 295 -6.25 16.14 21.64
N PRO A 296 -5.28 15.31 22.07
CA PRO A 296 -3.94 15.33 21.49
C PRO A 296 -3.98 14.90 20.02
N LEU A 297 -2.93 15.27 19.26
CA LEU A 297 -2.73 14.70 17.94
C LEU A 297 -2.55 13.20 18.06
N GLU A 298 -3.07 12.47 17.09
CA GLU A 298 -2.87 11.02 17.06
C GLU A 298 -1.41 10.69 16.83
N SER A 299 -0.86 9.84 17.71
CA SER A 299 0.50 9.34 17.57
C SER A 299 0.57 8.29 16.46
N VAL A 300 1.55 8.41 15.57
CA VAL A 300 1.81 7.43 14.50
C VAL A 300 2.10 6.04 15.07
N GLN A 301 2.78 5.95 16.21
CA GLN A 301 3.08 4.69 16.87
C GLN A 301 1.82 4.00 17.39
N GLN A 302 0.91 4.79 17.98
CA GLN A 302 -0.37 4.27 18.47
C GLN A 302 -1.27 3.85 17.31
N ALA A 303 -1.36 4.65 16.23
CA ALA A 303 -2.11 4.29 15.04
C ALA A 303 -1.61 2.97 14.44
N HIS A 304 -0.28 2.79 14.33
CA HIS A 304 0.34 1.57 13.84
C HIS A 304 0.04 0.35 14.74
N ALA A 305 0.15 0.50 16.08
CA ALA A 305 -0.15 -0.58 17.02
C ALA A 305 -1.62 -1.01 16.94
N THR A 306 -2.53 -0.03 16.90
CA THR A 306 -3.98 -0.27 16.80
C THR A 306 -4.36 -0.96 15.49
N ALA A 307 -3.78 -0.53 14.36
CA ALA A 307 -4.00 -1.17 13.06
C ALA A 307 -3.54 -2.64 13.07
N LYS A 308 -2.35 -2.92 13.60
CA LYS A 308 -1.86 -4.30 13.73
C LYS A 308 -2.73 -5.16 14.65
N GLN A 309 -3.26 -4.59 15.71
CA GLN A 309 -4.18 -5.28 16.61
C GLN A 309 -5.49 -5.61 15.90
N SER A 310 -6.12 -4.64 15.23
CA SER A 310 -7.33 -4.84 14.44
C SER A 310 -7.18 -5.95 13.40
N MET A 311 -6.06 -5.98 12.68
CA MET A 311 -5.77 -7.01 11.68
C MET A 311 -5.62 -8.42 12.29
N ARG A 312 -5.12 -8.52 13.52
CA ARG A 312 -5.02 -9.80 14.24
C ARG A 312 -6.37 -10.29 14.77
N GLU A 313 -7.20 -9.37 15.26
CA GLU A 313 -8.51 -9.66 15.82
C GLU A 313 -9.54 -9.99 14.73
N ASN A 314 -9.41 -9.40 13.54
CA ASN A 314 -10.32 -9.55 12.42
C ASN A 314 -9.62 -10.07 11.16
N PRO A 315 -8.96 -11.25 11.17
CA PRO A 315 -8.14 -11.71 10.04
C PRO A 315 -8.94 -11.93 8.76
N LEU A 316 -10.23 -12.30 8.86
CA LEU A 316 -11.07 -12.55 7.70
C LEU A 316 -11.38 -11.28 6.90
N SER A 317 -11.53 -10.13 7.56
CA SER A 317 -11.78 -8.86 6.88
C SER A 317 -10.59 -8.38 6.04
N HIS A 318 -9.38 -8.86 6.36
CA HIS A 318 -8.14 -8.51 5.68
C HIS A 318 -7.69 -9.52 4.60
N LEU A 319 -8.40 -10.66 4.47
CA LEU A 319 -8.18 -11.61 3.37
C LEU A 319 -8.68 -11.09 2.02
N PHE A 320 -9.60 -10.14 2.04
CA PHE A 320 -10.17 -9.55 0.83
C PHE A 320 -9.59 -8.15 0.60
N SER A 321 -9.24 -7.86 -0.64
CA SER A 321 -8.82 -6.50 -0.99
C SER A 321 -10.03 -5.56 -0.97
N HIS A 322 -9.87 -4.41 -0.33
CA HIS A 322 -10.85 -3.34 -0.37
C HIS A 322 -10.57 -2.43 -1.55
N THR A 323 -11.63 -1.98 -2.20
CA THR A 323 -11.55 -1.03 -3.30
C THR A 323 -12.19 0.29 -2.86
N THR A 324 -11.42 1.36 -2.86
CA THR A 324 -11.95 2.70 -2.61
C THR A 324 -12.51 3.27 -3.90
N VAL A 325 -13.79 3.64 -3.87
CA VAL A 325 -14.52 4.19 -5.00
C VAL A 325 -14.89 5.64 -4.70
N ALA A 326 -14.62 6.57 -5.62
CA ALA A 326 -15.03 7.95 -5.51
C ALA A 326 -16.54 8.11 -5.76
N ALA A 327 -17.10 9.25 -5.37
CA ALA A 327 -18.53 9.56 -5.55
C ALA A 327 -19.01 9.54 -7.03
N ASP A 328 -18.09 9.61 -7.97
CA ASP A 328 -18.36 9.50 -9.42
C ASP A 328 -18.14 8.07 -9.97
N GLY A 329 -18.03 7.06 -9.10
CA GLY A 329 -17.84 5.66 -9.47
C GLY A 329 -16.43 5.28 -9.90
N ARG A 330 -15.44 6.20 -9.85
CA ARG A 330 -14.04 5.86 -10.16
C ARG A 330 -13.43 5.04 -9.04
N THR A 331 -12.72 3.95 -9.38
CA THR A 331 -11.79 3.35 -8.42
C THR A 331 -10.63 4.30 -8.20
N VAL A 332 -10.46 4.69 -6.96
CA VAL A 332 -9.35 5.53 -6.53
C VAL A 332 -8.14 4.68 -6.21
N GLN A 333 -8.34 3.58 -5.50
CA GLN A 333 -7.28 2.65 -5.13
C GLN A 333 -7.82 1.28 -4.71
N HIS A 334 -6.99 0.25 -4.90
CA HIS A 334 -7.16 -1.06 -4.29
C HIS A 334 -6.21 -1.20 -3.09
N SER A 335 -6.67 -1.73 -1.97
CA SER A 335 -5.81 -1.94 -0.78
C SER A 335 -4.64 -2.88 -1.05
N ALA A 336 -4.83 -3.89 -1.89
CA ALA A 336 -3.76 -4.82 -2.30
C ALA A 336 -2.60 -4.15 -3.07
N SER A 337 -2.84 -2.98 -3.68
CA SER A 337 -1.82 -2.19 -4.38
C SER A 337 -1.38 -0.95 -3.60
N ALA A 338 -1.79 -0.82 -2.35
CA ALA A 338 -1.40 0.29 -1.50
C ALA A 338 0.12 0.27 -1.25
N ARG A 339 0.74 1.44 -1.44
CA ARG A 339 2.13 1.62 -1.03
C ARG A 339 2.18 1.78 0.48
N GLY A 340 3.16 1.14 1.12
CA GLY A 340 3.51 1.40 2.50
C GLY A 340 4.19 2.76 2.67
N HIS A 341 4.57 3.07 3.91
CA HIS A 341 5.36 4.26 4.22
C HIS A 341 6.52 3.87 5.12
N GLY A 342 7.75 4.15 4.71
CA GLY A 342 8.95 3.68 5.39
C GLY A 342 8.92 2.15 5.55
N ASP A 343 9.07 1.65 6.77
CA ASP A 343 9.02 0.23 7.10
C ASP A 343 7.59 -0.32 7.31
N ILE A 344 6.55 0.52 7.15
CA ILE A 344 5.15 0.11 7.35
C ILE A 344 4.61 -0.47 6.04
N PRO A 345 4.19 -1.75 6.01
CA PRO A 345 3.58 -2.38 4.84
C PRO A 345 2.29 -1.67 4.39
N GLY A 346 1.97 -1.77 3.10
CA GLY A 346 0.83 -1.06 2.51
C GLY A 346 -0.54 -1.45 3.05
N ASP A 347 -0.73 -2.70 3.41
CA ASP A 347 -1.94 -3.21 4.06
C ASP A 347 -2.14 -2.62 5.46
N VAL A 348 -1.06 -2.56 6.26
CA VAL A 348 -1.07 -1.92 7.58
C VAL A 348 -1.31 -0.42 7.44
N TRP A 349 -0.64 0.24 6.48
CA TRP A 349 -0.82 1.66 6.21
C TRP A 349 -2.27 1.99 5.82
N SER A 350 -2.90 1.17 4.99
CA SER A 350 -4.30 1.32 4.60
C SER A 350 -5.25 1.20 5.80
N GLU A 351 -4.98 0.25 6.69
CA GLU A 351 -5.77 0.07 7.91
C GLU A 351 -5.60 1.24 8.88
N MET A 352 -4.38 1.77 9.03
CA MET A 352 -4.12 2.98 9.82
C MET A 352 -4.95 4.17 9.31
N LEU A 353 -4.96 4.40 8.00
CA LEU A 353 -5.74 5.49 7.39
C LEU A 353 -7.24 5.31 7.58
N ARG A 354 -7.76 4.10 7.42
CA ARG A 354 -9.18 3.79 7.64
C ARG A 354 -9.62 4.08 9.08
N GLN A 355 -8.81 3.67 10.05
CA GLN A 355 -9.11 3.92 11.48
C GLN A 355 -8.98 5.40 11.83
N TRP A 356 -7.98 6.08 11.26
CA TRP A 356 -7.80 7.51 11.42
C TRP A 356 -9.02 8.30 10.91
N GLU A 357 -9.54 7.95 9.74
CA GLU A 357 -10.71 8.61 9.15
C GLU A 357 -11.97 8.42 10.03
N LEU A 358 -12.19 7.20 10.53
CA LEU A 358 -13.29 6.93 11.46
C LEU A 358 -13.16 7.78 12.74
N LYS A 359 -11.97 7.81 13.34
CA LYS A 359 -11.68 8.58 14.55
C LYS A 359 -11.89 10.08 14.32
N VAL A 360 -11.41 10.60 13.19
CA VAL A 360 -11.62 12.01 12.82
C VAL A 360 -13.12 12.31 12.65
N GLY A 361 -13.88 11.40 12.04
CA GLY A 361 -15.33 11.52 11.91
C GLY A 361 -16.04 11.65 13.27
N ILE A 362 -15.67 10.79 14.22
CA ILE A 362 -16.21 10.79 15.60
C ILE A 362 -15.83 12.08 16.33
N LEU A 363 -14.55 12.49 16.27
CA LEU A 363 -14.07 13.71 16.91
C LEU A 363 -14.71 14.97 16.33
N ALA A 364 -14.85 15.03 15.02
CA ALA A 364 -15.46 16.17 14.34
C ALA A 364 -16.91 16.37 14.78
N GLN A 365 -17.69 15.30 14.84
CA GLN A 365 -19.12 15.35 15.19
C GLN A 365 -19.37 15.45 16.71
N GLY A 366 -18.59 14.73 17.52
CA GLY A 366 -18.82 14.61 18.95
C GLY A 366 -18.13 15.69 19.79
N TYR A 367 -17.06 16.29 19.27
CA TYR A 367 -16.22 17.19 20.06
C TYR A 367 -15.93 18.52 19.36
N ILE A 368 -15.34 18.48 18.14
CA ILE A 368 -14.82 19.71 17.51
C ILE A 368 -15.95 20.64 17.12
N TRP A 369 -16.97 20.15 16.41
CA TRP A 369 -18.08 20.97 15.95
C TRP A 369 -18.94 21.51 17.10
N PRO A 370 -19.38 20.71 18.08
CA PRO A 370 -20.16 21.24 19.21
C PRO A 370 -19.40 22.32 19.98
N ALA A 371 -18.13 22.13 20.29
CA ALA A 371 -17.33 23.13 20.97
C ALA A 371 -17.14 24.40 20.13
N LEU A 372 -16.89 24.28 18.82
CA LEU A 372 -16.74 25.41 17.92
C LEU A 372 -17.99 26.31 17.90
N VAL A 373 -19.16 25.69 17.79
CA VAL A 373 -20.45 26.43 17.77
C VAL A 373 -20.61 27.29 19.03
N GLU A 374 -20.37 26.70 20.19
CA GLU A 374 -20.48 27.39 21.46
C GLU A 374 -19.37 28.46 21.66
N LEU A 375 -18.12 28.09 21.38
CA LEU A 375 -16.98 29.01 21.49
C LEU A 375 -17.16 30.23 20.58
N SER A 376 -17.57 30.01 19.33
CA SER A 376 -17.80 31.12 18.38
C SER A 376 -19.00 32.01 18.74
N THR A 377 -19.92 31.47 19.52
CA THR A 377 -21.07 32.25 20.06
C THR A 377 -20.65 33.10 21.25
N ARG A 378 -19.88 32.53 22.17
CA ARG A 378 -19.47 33.22 23.42
C ARG A 378 -18.29 34.16 23.21
N HIS A 379 -17.31 33.76 22.39
CA HIS A 379 -16.05 34.46 22.19
C HIS A 379 -15.93 34.95 20.75
N LYS A 380 -15.82 36.25 20.56
CA LYS A 380 -15.71 36.85 19.23
C LYS A 380 -14.26 37.18 18.93
N PHE A 381 -13.67 36.40 17.99
CA PHE A 381 -12.33 36.65 17.49
C PHE A 381 -12.41 37.34 16.12
N ASN A 382 -11.68 38.42 15.97
CA ASN A 382 -11.53 39.14 14.70
C ASN A 382 -10.23 38.76 13.98
N HIS A 383 -10.00 39.28 12.78
CA HIS A 383 -8.79 39.02 12.02
C HIS A 383 -7.49 39.42 12.75
N GLY A 384 -7.52 40.49 13.57
CA GLY A 384 -6.37 40.91 14.37
C GLY A 384 -5.98 39.90 15.43
N ASP A 385 -6.99 39.27 16.08
CA ASP A 385 -6.77 38.24 17.08
C ASP A 385 -6.11 37.00 16.45
N PHE A 386 -6.61 36.54 15.29
CA PHE A 386 -5.99 35.45 14.57
C PHE A 386 -4.58 35.79 14.04
N ALA A 387 -4.33 37.07 13.70
CA ALA A 387 -2.98 37.49 13.26
C ALA A 387 -1.96 37.38 14.39
N LEU A 388 -2.34 37.65 15.63
CA LEU A 388 -1.47 37.45 16.80
C LEU A 388 -1.10 35.96 16.97
N LEU A 389 -2.08 35.06 16.83
CA LEU A 389 -1.86 33.63 16.93
C LEU A 389 -0.90 33.13 15.82
N VAL A 390 -1.14 33.55 14.58
CA VAL A 390 -0.39 33.12 13.39
C VAL A 390 1.09 33.55 13.46
N ARG A 391 1.35 34.79 13.87
CA ARG A 391 2.72 35.33 14.01
C ARG A 391 3.57 34.61 15.03
N SER A 392 2.96 34.00 16.02
CA SER A 392 3.66 33.25 17.07
C SER A 392 4.02 31.83 16.64
N SER A 393 3.57 31.38 15.48
CA SER A 393 3.79 30.03 15.00
C SER A 393 4.96 29.94 14.06
N ALA A 394 5.99 29.18 14.45
CA ALA A 394 7.12 28.85 13.57
C ALA A 394 6.72 27.99 12.38
N PHE A 395 5.57 27.35 12.39
CA PHE A 395 5.06 26.56 11.27
C PHE A 395 4.66 27.43 10.08
N ILE A 396 4.21 28.68 10.33
CA ILE A 396 3.60 29.54 9.32
C ILE A 396 4.63 30.57 8.84
N PRO A 397 5.02 30.57 7.54
CA PRO A 397 5.91 31.58 7.00
C PRO A 397 5.20 32.93 6.83
N PRO A 398 5.92 34.06 6.98
CA PRO A 398 5.32 35.40 6.93
C PRO A 398 4.52 35.70 5.65
N GLU A 399 4.96 35.15 4.52
CA GLU A 399 4.32 35.30 3.20
C GLU A 399 2.91 34.69 3.15
N GLN A 400 2.60 33.73 4.04
CA GLN A 400 1.32 33.05 4.12
C GLN A 400 0.42 33.57 5.25
N GLU A 401 0.90 34.51 6.10
CA GLU A 401 0.18 35.02 7.27
C GLU A 401 -1.26 35.44 6.91
N ARG A 402 -1.43 36.28 5.91
CA ARG A 402 -2.74 36.83 5.52
C ARG A 402 -3.74 35.75 5.10
N HIS A 403 -3.29 34.78 4.31
CA HIS A 403 -4.14 33.69 3.84
C HIS A 403 -4.51 32.77 5.00
N TYR A 404 -3.55 32.47 5.87
CA TYR A 404 -3.78 31.64 7.04
C TYR A 404 -4.79 32.27 7.99
N VAL A 405 -4.62 33.57 8.32
CA VAL A 405 -5.53 34.33 9.15
C VAL A 405 -6.95 34.32 8.58
N THR A 406 -7.10 34.58 7.28
CA THR A 406 -8.42 34.59 6.64
C THR A 406 -9.09 33.22 6.69
N ALA A 407 -8.31 32.15 6.46
CA ALA A 407 -8.82 30.79 6.54
C ALA A 407 -9.24 30.40 7.97
N LEU A 408 -8.46 30.76 8.99
CA LEU A 408 -8.84 30.53 10.39
C LEU A 408 -10.10 31.27 10.77
N HIS A 409 -10.21 32.55 10.41
CA HIS A 409 -11.39 33.35 10.65
C HIS A 409 -12.64 32.79 9.96
N ASN A 410 -12.54 32.40 8.70
CA ASN A 410 -13.66 31.79 7.97
C ASN A 410 -14.16 30.52 8.65
N GLY A 411 -13.27 29.60 9.00
CA GLY A 411 -13.66 28.35 9.64
C GLY A 411 -14.22 28.53 11.05
N TYR A 412 -13.71 29.52 11.82
CA TYR A 412 -14.23 29.84 13.15
C TYR A 412 -15.71 30.26 13.13
N TYR A 413 -16.13 30.92 12.06
CA TYR A 413 -17.51 31.32 11.84
C TYR A 413 -18.30 30.37 10.92
N GLY A 414 -17.87 29.08 10.82
CA GLY A 414 -18.60 28.01 10.14
C GLY A 414 -18.49 28.03 8.62
N ARG A 415 -17.69 28.92 8.02
CA ARG A 415 -17.41 28.93 6.57
C ARG A 415 -16.27 28.00 6.23
N LEU A 416 -16.51 26.70 6.43
CA LEU A 416 -15.47 25.67 6.28
C LEU A 416 -15.05 25.50 4.82
N SER A 417 -15.98 25.60 3.87
CA SER A 417 -15.67 25.50 2.45
C SER A 417 -14.62 26.53 2.02
N GLU A 418 -14.86 27.81 2.31
CA GLU A 418 -13.92 28.89 1.99
C GLU A 418 -12.59 28.70 2.71
N SER A 419 -12.65 28.22 3.97
CA SER A 419 -11.47 27.95 4.76
C SER A 419 -10.58 26.87 4.13
N ILE A 420 -11.15 25.71 3.75
CA ILE A 420 -10.35 24.58 3.26
C ILE A 420 -9.75 24.84 1.88
N PHE A 421 -10.47 25.57 1.00
CA PHE A 421 -9.93 25.97 -0.29
C PHE A 421 -8.73 26.91 -0.17
N MET A 422 -8.64 27.67 0.92
CA MET A 422 -7.47 28.49 1.24
C MET A 422 -6.39 27.67 1.98
N LEU A 423 -6.76 26.84 2.95
CA LEU A 423 -5.79 26.12 3.79
C LEU A 423 -4.98 25.07 3.02
N ALA A 424 -5.58 24.33 2.09
CA ALA A 424 -4.89 23.24 1.43
C ALA A 424 -3.60 23.67 0.69
N PRO A 425 -3.57 24.74 -0.13
CA PRO A 425 -2.33 25.25 -0.70
C PRO A 425 -1.43 25.94 0.34
N VAL A 426 -1.99 26.60 1.36
CA VAL A 426 -1.22 27.29 2.39
C VAL A 426 -0.48 26.29 3.29
N VAL A 427 -1.10 25.17 3.66
CA VAL A 427 -0.42 24.09 4.42
C VAL A 427 0.76 23.52 3.62
N GLU A 428 0.63 23.34 2.31
CA GLU A 428 1.77 22.93 1.46
C GLU A 428 2.92 23.93 1.54
N ALA A 429 2.63 25.23 1.44
CA ALA A 429 3.64 26.27 1.57
C ALA A 429 4.30 26.26 2.96
N CYS A 430 3.51 26.05 4.03
CA CYS A 430 4.02 25.93 5.40
C CYS A 430 4.95 24.72 5.56
N VAL A 431 4.55 23.55 5.08
CA VAL A 431 5.38 22.33 5.11
C VAL A 431 6.68 22.58 4.35
N ARG A 432 6.62 23.11 3.14
CA ARG A 432 7.81 23.44 2.33
C ARG A 432 8.77 24.36 3.10
N ALA A 433 8.26 25.42 3.70
CA ALA A 433 9.08 26.34 4.49
C ALA A 433 9.69 25.69 5.73
N CYS A 434 9.01 24.75 6.38
CA CYS A 434 9.56 23.97 7.48
C CYS A 434 10.70 23.07 7.02
N LEU A 435 10.54 22.35 5.91
CA LEU A 435 11.57 21.48 5.35
C LEU A 435 12.80 22.26 4.93
N GLN A 436 12.64 23.40 4.25
CA GLN A 436 13.74 24.28 3.85
C GLN A 436 14.51 24.82 5.06
N ARG A 437 13.81 25.20 6.14
CA ARG A 437 14.46 25.63 7.40
C ARG A 437 15.22 24.51 8.10
N ALA A 438 14.77 23.26 7.92
CA ALA A 438 15.48 22.08 8.38
C ALA A 438 16.65 21.67 7.45
N GLY A 439 16.90 22.41 6.36
CA GLY A 439 17.98 22.14 5.41
C GLY A 439 17.64 21.03 4.40
N ILE A 440 16.37 20.66 4.27
CA ILE A 440 15.92 19.66 3.30
C ILE A 440 15.65 20.34 1.95
N GLU A 441 16.27 19.83 0.87
CA GLU A 441 16.02 20.34 -0.48
C GLU A 441 14.63 19.96 -0.95
N THR A 442 13.83 20.96 -1.32
CA THR A 442 12.42 20.78 -1.71
C THR A 442 12.17 20.96 -3.20
N ARG A 443 13.21 21.18 -4.01
CA ARG A 443 13.11 21.40 -5.45
C ARG A 443 13.67 20.21 -6.21
N ASN A 444 13.05 19.89 -7.33
CA ASN A 444 13.57 18.91 -8.28
C ASN A 444 14.17 19.61 -9.48
N ILE A 445 15.42 19.31 -9.81
CA ILE A 445 16.11 19.82 -11.01
C ILE A 445 15.89 18.81 -12.14
N ARG A 446 15.36 19.26 -13.27
CA ARG A 446 15.20 18.46 -14.49
C ARG A 446 16.52 18.37 -15.25
N ALA A 447 16.58 17.46 -16.23
CA ALA A 447 17.73 17.27 -17.10
C ALA A 447 18.04 18.52 -18.00
N ASP A 448 17.10 19.44 -18.12
CA ASP A 448 17.24 20.72 -18.83
C ASP A 448 17.54 21.90 -17.90
N ASP A 449 18.03 21.63 -16.69
CA ASP A 449 18.35 22.60 -15.63
C ASP A 449 17.15 23.42 -15.12
N THR A 450 15.91 23.06 -15.49
CA THR A 450 14.72 23.73 -14.93
C THR A 450 14.35 23.16 -13.56
N GLU A 451 14.02 24.06 -12.62
CA GLU A 451 13.58 23.68 -11.27
C GLU A 451 12.06 23.51 -11.22
N ILE A 452 11.59 22.45 -10.55
CA ILE A 452 10.17 22.20 -10.31
C ILE A 452 9.91 22.14 -8.82
N GLU A 453 8.86 22.83 -8.41
CA GLU A 453 8.30 22.72 -7.07
C GLU A 453 7.38 21.48 -6.98
N PRO A 454 7.75 20.44 -6.22
CA PRO A 454 6.88 19.29 -6.00
C PRO A 454 5.68 19.65 -5.13
N GLY A 455 4.53 19.00 -5.35
CA GLY A 455 3.36 19.17 -4.50
C GLY A 455 3.49 18.48 -3.14
N LEU A 456 2.53 18.76 -2.24
CA LEU A 456 2.59 18.30 -0.84
C LEU A 456 2.85 16.80 -0.68
N SER A 457 2.19 15.94 -1.46
CA SER A 457 2.40 14.49 -1.35
C SER A 457 3.85 14.08 -1.62
N ALA A 458 4.52 14.74 -2.59
CA ALA A 458 5.92 14.46 -2.88
C ALA A 458 6.86 15.07 -1.82
N LEU A 459 6.52 16.22 -1.26
CA LEU A 459 7.27 16.80 -0.14
C LEU A 459 7.24 15.90 1.09
N MET A 460 6.09 15.29 1.38
CA MET A 460 5.91 14.40 2.54
C MET A 460 6.60 13.03 2.40
N GLU A 461 7.17 12.71 1.24
CA GLU A 461 7.99 11.51 0.99
C GLU A 461 9.51 11.78 1.06
N LEU A 462 9.92 13.03 1.31
CA LEU A 462 11.34 13.36 1.44
C LEU A 462 11.90 12.82 2.76
N ASP A 463 13.19 12.45 2.73
CA ASP A 463 13.90 12.04 3.93
C ASP A 463 14.02 13.21 4.92
N GLY A 464 13.86 12.94 6.22
CA GLY A 464 13.94 13.95 7.27
C GLY A 464 12.65 14.73 7.55
N VAL A 465 11.55 14.41 6.88
CA VAL A 465 10.25 15.08 7.10
C VAL A 465 9.74 14.88 8.52
N ASP A 466 9.87 13.67 9.04
CA ASP A 466 9.38 13.32 10.37
C ASP A 466 10.16 14.04 11.50
N GLU A 467 11.44 14.29 11.28
CA GLU A 467 12.29 15.08 12.19
C GLU A 467 11.97 16.57 12.09
N ALA A 468 11.71 17.08 10.88
CA ALA A 468 11.41 18.50 10.66
C ALA A 468 10.02 18.91 11.18
N LEU A 469 9.02 18.02 11.11
CA LEU A 469 7.63 18.30 11.50
C LEU A 469 7.20 17.64 12.82
N THR A 470 7.96 16.73 13.37
CA THR A 470 7.63 15.66 14.33
C THR A 470 6.82 14.51 13.67
N PRO A 471 7.07 13.25 14.08
CA PRO A 471 6.42 12.09 13.47
C PRO A 471 4.89 12.14 13.52
N ASP A 472 4.33 12.62 14.63
CA ASP A 472 2.87 12.67 14.83
C ASP A 472 2.22 13.76 13.98
N LEU A 473 2.85 14.93 13.82
CA LEU A 473 2.35 15.96 12.92
C LEU A 473 2.46 15.52 11.46
N ALA A 474 3.58 14.95 11.08
CA ALA A 474 3.80 14.41 9.73
C ALA A 474 2.76 13.33 9.38
N TRP A 475 2.46 12.41 10.33
CA TRP A 475 1.40 11.42 10.19
C TRP A 475 0.04 12.06 9.91
N ASN A 476 -0.39 13.01 10.75
CA ASN A 476 -1.69 13.66 10.60
C ASN A 476 -1.79 14.47 9.29
N ILE A 477 -0.72 15.13 8.85
CA ILE A 477 -0.69 15.82 7.55
C ILE A 477 -0.78 14.82 6.39
N ARG A 478 -0.04 13.71 6.43
CA ARG A 478 -0.13 12.64 5.40
C ARG A 478 -1.54 12.07 5.33
N ALA A 479 -2.12 11.70 6.47
CA ALA A 479 -3.46 11.11 6.52
C ALA A 479 -4.54 12.06 5.97
N LEU A 480 -4.44 13.34 6.25
CA LEU A 480 -5.45 14.33 5.91
C LEU A 480 -5.33 14.87 4.48
N TYR A 481 -4.10 15.20 4.06
CA TYR A 481 -3.86 15.95 2.84
C TYR A 481 -3.29 15.13 1.69
N CYS A 482 -2.70 13.95 1.97
CA CYS A 482 -1.94 13.17 1.01
C CYS A 482 -2.53 11.78 0.78
N GLY A 483 -2.32 11.25 -0.43
CA GLY A 483 -2.66 9.88 -0.77
C GLY A 483 -4.15 9.62 -1.03
N PRO A 484 -4.44 8.63 -1.88
CA PRO A 484 -5.81 8.37 -2.35
C PRO A 484 -6.67 7.58 -1.35
N LEU A 485 -6.09 7.00 -0.30
CA LEU A 485 -6.81 6.20 0.70
C LEU A 485 -7.45 7.03 1.81
N GLY A 486 -6.99 8.27 2.00
CA GLY A 486 -7.56 9.23 2.95
C GLY A 486 -8.34 10.34 2.24
N PRO A 487 -8.72 11.40 2.96
CA PRO A 487 -9.45 12.55 2.42
C PRO A 487 -8.73 13.25 1.26
N ASN A 488 -7.39 13.16 1.19
CA ASN A 488 -6.57 13.73 0.12
C ASN A 488 -6.90 15.19 -0.22
N LEU A 489 -7.13 16.00 0.82
CA LEU A 489 -7.72 17.34 0.68
C LEU A 489 -6.91 18.24 -0.25
N ARG A 490 -5.56 18.21 -0.17
CA ARG A 490 -4.73 19.09 -1.02
C ARG A 490 -4.95 18.79 -2.50
N ASN A 491 -4.93 17.53 -2.89
CA ASN A 491 -5.08 17.13 -4.28
C ASN A 491 -6.50 17.40 -4.80
N ARG A 492 -7.51 17.12 -3.97
CA ARG A 492 -8.92 17.31 -4.33
C ARG A 492 -9.28 18.79 -4.46
N VAL A 493 -8.72 19.65 -3.60
CA VAL A 493 -8.87 21.12 -3.71
C VAL A 493 -8.17 21.60 -4.99
N ALA A 494 -6.93 21.18 -5.24
CA ALA A 494 -6.15 21.64 -6.41
C ALA A 494 -6.79 21.27 -7.76
N HIS A 495 -7.50 20.14 -7.81
CA HIS A 495 -8.16 19.64 -9.03
C HIS A 495 -9.66 19.95 -9.10
N GLY A 496 -10.21 20.70 -8.13
CA GLY A 496 -11.64 21.04 -8.08
C GLY A 496 -12.54 19.80 -7.89
N LEU A 497 -12.07 18.78 -7.18
CA LEU A 497 -12.77 17.51 -6.96
C LEU A 497 -13.49 17.45 -5.61
N LEU A 498 -13.35 18.48 -4.78
CA LEU A 498 -14.00 18.55 -3.47
C LEU A 498 -15.42 19.08 -3.63
N SER A 499 -16.42 18.27 -3.31
CA SER A 499 -17.83 18.69 -3.33
C SER A 499 -18.17 19.65 -2.18
N GLU A 500 -19.31 20.33 -2.27
CA GLU A 500 -19.77 21.22 -1.20
C GLU A 500 -20.00 20.47 0.12
N SER A 501 -20.60 19.29 0.09
CA SER A 501 -20.80 18.46 1.29
C SER A 501 -19.49 18.02 1.93
N GLU A 502 -18.49 17.65 1.14
CA GLU A 502 -17.18 17.22 1.64
C GLU A 502 -16.34 18.39 2.15
N SER A 503 -16.46 19.57 1.52
CA SER A 503 -15.77 20.78 1.99
C SER A 503 -16.34 21.34 3.30
N ASN A 504 -17.53 20.90 3.70
CA ASN A 504 -18.14 21.15 5.02
C ASN A 504 -18.14 19.88 5.90
N GLY A 505 -17.48 18.82 5.49
CA GLY A 505 -17.44 17.53 6.20
C GLY A 505 -16.37 17.46 7.31
N ALA A 506 -16.32 16.29 7.97
CA ALA A 506 -15.46 16.03 9.11
C ALA A 506 -13.97 16.28 8.83
N ALA A 507 -13.48 15.87 7.65
CA ALA A 507 -12.08 16.06 7.28
C ALA A 507 -11.72 17.55 7.11
N ALA A 508 -12.60 18.36 6.52
CA ALA A 508 -12.41 19.80 6.37
C ALA A 508 -12.42 20.50 7.72
N LEU A 509 -13.34 20.13 8.62
CA LEU A 509 -13.41 20.64 9.97
C LEU A 509 -12.15 20.29 10.77
N PHE A 510 -11.68 19.05 10.69
CA PHE A 510 -10.46 18.61 11.36
C PHE A 510 -9.22 19.33 10.80
N ALA A 511 -9.15 19.54 9.48
CA ALA A 511 -8.08 20.29 8.83
C ALA A 511 -8.00 21.74 9.36
N TRP A 512 -9.12 22.40 9.45
CA TRP A 512 -9.20 23.74 10.02
C TRP A 512 -8.84 23.74 11.51
N TRP A 513 -9.35 22.78 12.29
CA TRP A 513 -9.04 22.66 13.73
C TRP A 513 -7.53 22.40 13.96
N LEU A 514 -6.93 21.54 13.15
CA LEU A 514 -5.48 21.29 13.18
C LEU A 514 -4.68 22.57 12.85
N ALA A 515 -5.11 23.30 11.83
CA ALA A 515 -4.47 24.57 11.47
C ALA A 515 -4.58 25.61 12.61
N LEU A 516 -5.74 25.74 13.23
CA LEU A 516 -5.92 26.62 14.37
C LEU A 516 -5.03 26.17 15.56
N ARG A 517 -4.95 24.89 15.83
CA ARG A 517 -4.08 24.35 16.87
C ARG A 517 -2.60 24.70 16.63
N LEU A 518 -2.12 24.58 15.39
CA LEU A 518 -0.73 24.91 15.01
C LEU A 518 -0.39 26.41 15.16
N ALA A 519 -1.39 27.27 15.08
CA ALA A 519 -1.23 28.70 15.36
C ALA A 519 -1.37 29.01 16.87
N PHE A 520 -2.35 28.42 17.54
CA PHE A 520 -2.71 28.75 18.91
C PHE A 520 -1.72 28.22 19.96
N VAL A 521 -1.30 26.94 19.85
CA VAL A 521 -0.49 26.31 20.90
C VAL A 521 0.87 27.03 21.11
N PRO A 522 1.61 27.41 20.06
CA PRO A 522 2.84 28.20 20.24
C PRO A 522 2.60 29.57 20.90
N PHE A 523 1.53 30.26 20.49
CA PHE A 523 1.14 31.53 21.08
C PHE A 523 0.85 31.40 22.57
N PHE A 524 0.00 30.44 22.96
CA PHE A 524 -0.39 30.23 24.35
C PHE A 524 0.78 29.85 25.24
N ASN A 525 1.67 28.96 24.74
CA ASN A 525 2.88 28.55 25.47
C ASN A 525 3.84 29.71 25.66
N GLY A 526 4.03 30.58 24.66
CA GLY A 526 4.85 31.80 24.77
C GLY A 526 4.29 32.74 25.84
N MET A 527 2.97 33.00 25.80
CA MET A 527 2.32 33.86 26.80
C MET A 527 2.45 33.34 28.25
N MET A 528 2.36 32.02 28.43
CA MET A 528 2.54 31.39 29.75
C MET A 528 3.98 31.43 30.22
N ALA A 529 4.97 31.30 29.32
CA ALA A 529 6.38 31.41 29.65
C ALA A 529 6.74 32.83 30.10
N ASP A 530 6.28 33.86 29.36
CA ASP A 530 6.48 35.28 29.73
C ASP A 530 5.84 35.62 31.07
N SER A 531 4.72 35.00 31.40
CA SER A 531 4.01 35.19 32.67
C SER A 531 4.71 34.54 33.87
N SER A 532 5.61 33.59 33.64
CA SER A 532 6.33 32.83 34.66
C SER A 532 7.72 33.39 34.95
N GLU A 533 8.25 34.32 34.15
CA GLU A 533 9.50 35.00 34.47
C GLU A 533 9.23 36.04 35.58
N PRO A 534 9.92 35.95 36.75
CA PRO A 534 9.79 36.96 37.79
C PRO A 534 10.32 38.29 37.27
N GLN A 535 9.48 39.33 37.29
CA GLN A 535 9.91 40.71 37.08
C GLN A 535 11.05 40.99 38.10
N SER A 536 12.30 40.88 37.65
CA SER A 536 13.44 41.39 38.41
C SER A 536 13.28 42.91 38.47
N GLY A 537 12.67 43.39 39.54
CA GLY A 537 12.43 44.80 39.83
C GLY A 537 13.75 45.54 39.89
N SER A 538 13.97 46.45 38.98
CA SER A 538 14.95 47.50 39.12
C SER A 538 14.37 48.59 40.06
N SER A 539 14.49 48.36 41.34
CA SER A 539 14.42 49.46 42.31
C SER A 539 15.79 50.11 42.42
N THR A 540 16.08 51.06 41.56
CA THR A 540 17.16 52.01 41.79
C THR A 540 16.61 53.06 42.76
N GLU A 541 16.84 52.86 44.05
CA GLU A 541 16.85 53.95 45.05
C GLU A 541 17.96 54.94 44.67
N ARG A 542 17.58 56.17 44.35
CA ARG A 542 18.49 57.31 44.26
C ARG A 542 18.68 57.84 45.68
N ASP A 543 19.89 57.65 46.17
CA ASP A 543 20.42 58.40 47.32
C ASP A 543 20.97 59.76 46.83
N PRO A 544 20.50 60.93 47.41
CA PRO A 544 21.01 62.24 47.04
C PRO A 544 22.04 62.72 48.09
N GLY A 545 23.29 62.82 47.74
CA GLY A 545 24.15 63.65 48.56
C GLY A 545 25.66 63.36 48.52
N ALA A 546 26.38 64.26 47.96
CA ALA A 546 27.62 64.89 48.37
C ALA A 546 28.65 65.02 47.20
N GLY A 547 28.92 66.31 46.95
CA GLY A 547 29.86 66.76 45.94
C GLY A 547 31.31 66.55 46.29
N GLN A 548 32.10 66.64 45.29
CA GLN A 548 33.33 67.48 45.23
C GLN A 548 34.06 67.29 43.90
N THR A 549 34.58 68.37 43.42
CA THR A 549 35.30 68.78 42.21
C THR A 549 36.62 68.04 41.93
N PRO A 550 37.21 68.19 40.70
CA PRO A 550 38.28 67.37 40.14
C PRO A 550 39.68 67.92 40.36
N PRO A 551 40.75 67.28 39.94
CA PRO A 551 41.55 67.87 38.90
C PRO A 551 42.10 66.88 37.85
N HIS A 552 42.28 67.45 36.64
CA HIS A 552 43.39 67.37 35.68
C HIS A 552 44.35 66.16 35.78
N ASP A 553 44.71 65.49 34.76
CA ASP A 553 45.61 65.93 33.65
C ASP A 553 46.02 64.72 32.80
N ASP A 554 46.17 65.00 31.54
CA ASP A 554 47.16 64.58 30.55
C ASP A 554 47.46 63.10 30.17
N SER A 555 47.47 63.00 28.88
CA SER A 555 48.42 62.41 27.93
C SER A 555 48.19 61.00 27.41
N GLU A 556 48.05 61.05 26.09
CA GLU A 556 48.80 60.33 25.04
C GLU A 556 48.93 58.79 25.15
N GLU A 557 48.41 58.07 24.19
CA GLU A 557 48.83 57.80 22.81
C GLU A 557 47.68 57.06 22.04
#